data_711d13a919ccaf03e21506ea1d5bf782
#
_entry.id   711d13a919ccaf03e21506ea1d5bf782
#
_cell.length_a   1.000
_cell.length_b   1.000
_cell.length_c   1.000
_cell.angle_alpha   90.00
_cell.angle_beta   90.00
_cell.angle_gamma   90.00
#
_symmetry.space_group_name_H-M   'P 1'
#
loop_
_entity.id
_entity.type
_entity.pdbx_description
1 polymer ?
#
loop_
_entity_poly.entity_id
_entity_poly.type
_entity_poly.pdbx_seq_one_letter_code
_entity_poly.pdbx_strand_id
1 'polypeptide(L)'
;MKRVVAALIWREGKILICQRTRHQPMPLKWEFPGGKIEEGEQPRDALRRELDEELGIAAEIGDEVARIRHEYPSGNSVELRFFDVRSYAGEVENRIFREILWAIPADLPKYDFLEADLTLVRDLAGGKFA
;
A
#
# COMPACT_ATOMS: atom_id res chain seq x y z
N MET A 1 -9.52 -2.80 16.78
CA MET A 1 -9.05 -2.01 15.62
C MET A 1 -8.00 -2.80 14.85
N LYS A 2 -8.16 -2.90 13.55
CA LYS A 2 -7.20 -3.58 12.69
C LYS A 2 -5.98 -2.66 12.45
N ARG A 3 -4.79 -3.19 12.56
CA ARG A 3 -3.53 -2.45 12.30
C ARG A 3 -2.92 -2.97 11.02
N VAL A 4 -2.73 -2.07 10.05
CA VAL A 4 -2.27 -2.38 8.70
C VAL A 4 -1.07 -1.50 8.33
N VAL A 5 -0.13 -2.08 7.62
CA VAL A 5 1.00 -1.37 7.04
C VAL A 5 0.93 -1.45 5.53
N ALA A 6 1.38 -0.40 4.86
CA ALA A 6 1.43 -0.35 3.41
C ALA A 6 2.66 0.39 2.94
N ALA A 7 3.09 0.10 1.71
CA ALA A 7 4.31 0.65 1.15
C ALA A 7 4.01 1.59 -0.02
N LEU A 8 4.67 2.74 -0.01
CA LEU A 8 4.81 3.58 -1.20
C LEU A 8 6.13 3.17 -1.85
N ILE A 9 6.05 2.27 -2.82
CA ILE A 9 7.25 1.76 -3.52
C ILE A 9 7.49 2.63 -4.73
N TRP A 10 8.62 3.33 -4.72
CA TRP A 10 9.00 4.26 -5.78
C TRP A 10 10.02 3.65 -6.72
N ARG A 11 9.84 3.88 -8.01
CA ARG A 11 10.82 3.54 -9.04
C ARG A 11 10.69 4.53 -10.20
N GLU A 12 11.78 5.24 -10.49
CA GLU A 12 11.83 6.19 -11.62
C GLU A 12 10.66 7.19 -11.61
N GLY A 13 10.33 7.73 -10.43
CA GLY A 13 9.27 8.71 -10.27
C GLY A 13 7.86 8.15 -10.30
N LYS A 14 7.70 6.82 -10.34
CA LYS A 14 6.40 6.14 -10.34
C LYS A 14 6.21 5.36 -9.04
N ILE A 15 4.96 5.13 -8.70
CA ILE A 15 4.56 4.37 -7.51
C ILE A 15 3.87 3.09 -7.95
N LEU A 16 4.19 1.98 -7.25
CA LEU A 16 3.52 0.71 -7.49
C LEU A 16 2.14 0.70 -6.85
N ILE A 17 1.13 0.41 -7.65
CA ILE A 17 -0.25 0.24 -7.18
C ILE A 17 -0.76 -1.14 -7.57
N CYS A 18 -1.70 -1.66 -6.78
CA CYS A 18 -2.16 -3.04 -6.87
C CYS A 18 -3.68 -3.08 -6.87
N GLN A 19 -4.26 -3.93 -7.72
CA GLN A 19 -5.70 -4.08 -7.80
C GLN A 19 -6.14 -5.35 -7.09
N ARG A 20 -7.10 -5.22 -6.19
CA ARG A 20 -7.70 -6.35 -5.47
C ARG A 20 -8.47 -7.24 -6.44
N THR A 21 -8.54 -8.53 -6.12
CA THR A 21 -9.28 -9.48 -6.94
C THR A 21 -10.80 -9.32 -6.71
N ARG A 22 -11.59 -9.91 -7.60
CA ARG A 22 -13.06 -9.91 -7.48
C ARG A 22 -13.56 -10.71 -6.28
N HIS A 23 -12.73 -11.57 -5.71
CA HIS A 23 -13.11 -12.48 -4.62
C HIS A 23 -12.77 -11.93 -3.22
N GLN A 24 -12.07 -10.81 -3.15
CA GLN A 24 -11.71 -10.18 -1.89
C GLN A 24 -12.80 -9.19 -1.45
N PRO A 25 -12.85 -8.84 -0.15
CA PRO A 25 -13.65 -7.69 0.28
C PRO A 25 -13.22 -6.44 -0.48
N MET A 26 -14.16 -5.52 -0.74
CA MET A 26 -13.92 -4.33 -1.55
C MET A 26 -13.28 -4.71 -2.89
N PRO A 27 -13.99 -5.52 -3.71
CA PRO A 27 -13.40 -6.11 -4.92
C PRO A 27 -13.01 -5.05 -5.95
N LEU A 28 -11.93 -5.36 -6.69
CA LEU A 28 -11.44 -4.56 -7.81
C LEU A 28 -10.97 -3.15 -7.46
N LYS A 29 -10.96 -2.78 -6.18
CA LYS A 29 -10.37 -1.52 -5.75
C LYS A 29 -8.85 -1.57 -5.87
N TRP A 30 -8.25 -0.41 -6.09
CA TRP A 30 -6.81 -0.25 -6.08
C TRP A 30 -6.32 0.09 -4.68
N GLU A 31 -5.10 -0.31 -4.38
CA GLU A 31 -4.48 -0.09 -3.08
C GLU A 31 -2.96 -0.07 -3.21
N PHE A 32 -2.29 0.34 -2.14
CA PHE A 32 -0.84 0.18 -2.02
C PHE A 32 -0.55 -1.18 -1.37
N PRO A 33 0.53 -1.87 -1.77
CA PRO A 33 0.81 -3.20 -1.23
C PRO A 33 1.16 -3.15 0.25
N GLY A 34 0.78 -4.19 0.96
CA GLY A 34 1.01 -4.31 2.39
C GLY A 34 0.03 -5.30 3.02
N GLY A 35 -0.17 -5.20 4.31
CA GLY A 35 -1.10 -6.07 4.98
C GLY A 35 -1.14 -5.88 6.49
N LYS A 36 -1.75 -6.83 7.16
CA LYS A 36 -2.03 -6.77 8.57
C LYS A 36 -0.77 -7.02 9.41
N ILE A 37 -0.59 -6.21 10.45
CA ILE A 37 0.44 -6.46 11.46
C ILE A 37 -0.05 -7.61 12.34
N GLU A 38 0.77 -8.64 12.47
CA GLU A 38 0.47 -9.78 13.34
C GLU A 38 0.90 -9.50 14.78
N GLU A 39 0.31 -10.26 15.72
CA GLU A 39 0.61 -10.10 17.12
C GLU A 39 2.11 -10.30 17.39
N GLY A 40 2.71 -9.37 18.14
CA GLY A 40 4.14 -9.42 18.47
C GLY A 40 5.06 -8.92 17.37
N GLU A 41 4.52 -8.53 16.22
CA GLU A 41 5.30 -8.10 15.08
C GLU A 41 5.48 -6.59 15.10
N GLN A 42 6.69 -6.11 14.76
CA GLN A 42 6.91 -4.68 14.57
C GLN A 42 6.36 -4.25 13.20
N PRO A 43 5.90 -3.00 13.06
CA PRO A 43 5.31 -2.54 11.80
C PRO A 43 6.23 -2.72 10.58
N ARG A 44 7.51 -2.39 10.70
CA ARG A 44 8.45 -2.54 9.58
C ARG A 44 8.69 -3.99 9.21
N ASP A 45 8.73 -4.89 10.21
CA ASP A 45 8.90 -6.31 9.96
C ASP A 45 7.66 -6.90 9.29
N ALA A 46 6.47 -6.45 9.69
CA ALA A 46 5.22 -6.84 9.05
C ALA A 46 5.24 -6.45 7.57
N LEU A 47 5.67 -5.23 7.27
CA LEU A 47 5.70 -4.76 5.89
C LEU A 47 6.72 -5.53 5.05
N ARG A 48 7.91 -5.80 5.59
CA ARG A 48 8.89 -6.64 4.89
C ARG A 48 8.31 -8.00 4.54
N ARG A 49 7.64 -8.63 5.49
CA ARG A 49 7.02 -9.94 5.30
C ARG A 49 5.93 -9.89 4.23
N GLU A 50 5.04 -8.90 4.30
CA GLU A 50 3.95 -8.76 3.34
C GLU A 50 4.48 -8.52 1.91
N LEU A 51 5.48 -7.67 1.75
CA LEU A 51 6.05 -7.39 0.44
C LEU A 51 6.79 -8.60 -0.15
N ASP A 52 7.42 -9.41 0.69
CA ASP A 52 8.01 -10.67 0.25
C ASP A 52 6.92 -11.65 -0.22
N GLU A 53 5.87 -11.82 0.57
CA GLU A 53 4.77 -12.73 0.24
C GLU A 53 4.02 -12.30 -1.04
N GLU A 54 3.74 -11.02 -1.16
CA GLU A 54 2.89 -10.51 -2.26
C GLU A 54 3.63 -10.22 -3.55
N LEU A 55 4.87 -9.76 -3.45
CA LEU A 55 5.63 -9.25 -4.58
C LEU A 55 7.00 -9.90 -4.78
N GLY A 56 7.44 -10.75 -3.87
CA GLY A 56 8.72 -11.44 -3.99
C GLY A 56 9.95 -10.56 -3.83
N ILE A 57 9.84 -9.44 -3.14
CA ILE A 57 10.96 -8.52 -2.95
C ILE A 57 11.41 -8.47 -1.50
N ALA A 58 12.71 -8.19 -1.31
CA ALA A 58 13.28 -7.88 0.00
C ALA A 58 13.41 -6.35 0.09
N ALA A 59 12.41 -5.73 0.71
CA ALA A 59 12.31 -4.28 0.74
C ALA A 59 13.12 -3.66 1.88
N GLU A 60 13.74 -2.53 1.59
CA GLU A 60 14.32 -1.66 2.60
C GLU A 60 13.25 -0.65 3.01
N ILE A 61 12.72 -0.80 4.23
CA ILE A 61 11.61 0.01 4.70
C ILE A 61 12.16 1.35 5.19
N GLY A 62 11.73 2.42 4.55
CA GLY A 62 12.13 3.78 4.89
C GLY A 62 11.27 4.42 5.96
N ASP A 63 11.10 5.73 5.87
CA ASP A 63 10.37 6.51 6.86
C ASP A 63 8.86 6.27 6.78
N GLU A 64 8.21 6.35 7.92
CA GLU A 64 6.76 6.42 7.97
C GLU A 64 6.33 7.81 7.50
N VAL A 65 5.57 7.89 6.41
CA VAL A 65 5.20 9.15 5.78
C VAL A 65 3.75 9.56 6.02
N ALA A 66 2.90 8.61 6.41
CA ALA A 66 1.51 8.90 6.71
C ALA A 66 0.94 7.85 7.66
N ARG A 67 -0.02 8.30 8.47
CA ARG A 67 -0.76 7.42 9.36
C ARG A 67 -2.21 7.86 9.32
N ILE A 68 -3.11 6.92 8.94
CA ILE A 68 -4.52 7.20 8.73
C ILE A 68 -5.34 6.26 9.59
N ARG A 69 -6.30 6.82 10.31
CA ARG A 69 -7.32 6.03 11.00
C ARG A 69 -8.63 6.20 10.23
N HIS A 70 -9.19 5.10 9.80
CA HIS A 70 -10.44 5.10 9.03
C HIS A 70 -11.49 4.25 9.73
N GLU A 71 -12.70 4.80 9.87
CA GLU A 71 -13.83 4.08 10.46
C GLU A 71 -14.84 3.76 9.37
N TYR A 72 -15.23 2.50 9.31
CA TYR A 72 -16.24 2.04 8.35
C TYR A 72 -17.65 2.18 8.96
N PRO A 73 -18.70 2.31 8.11
CA PRO A 73 -20.07 2.40 8.59
C PRO A 73 -20.49 1.23 9.49
N SER A 74 -19.85 0.05 9.34
CA SER A 74 -20.09 -1.12 10.16
C SER A 74 -19.65 -0.97 11.62
N GLY A 75 -18.91 0.11 11.96
CA GLY A 75 -18.32 0.32 13.28
C GLY A 75 -16.89 -0.21 13.40
N ASN A 76 -16.41 -0.95 12.40
CA ASN A 76 -15.03 -1.41 12.37
C ASN A 76 -14.10 -0.23 12.05
N SER A 77 -12.89 -0.28 12.60
CA SER A 77 -11.88 0.73 12.30
C SER A 77 -10.57 0.08 11.90
N VAL A 78 -9.77 0.84 11.15
CA VAL A 78 -8.45 0.42 10.73
C VAL A 78 -7.46 1.57 10.94
N GLU A 79 -6.27 1.23 11.40
CA GLU A 79 -5.14 2.15 11.42
C GLU A 79 -4.19 1.73 10.33
N LEU A 80 -3.95 2.62 9.36
CA LEU A 80 -3.02 2.39 8.25
C LEU A 80 -1.77 3.22 8.46
N ARG A 81 -0.63 2.58 8.38
CA ARG A 81 0.67 3.24 8.46
C ARG A 81 1.39 3.03 7.14
N PHE A 82 1.78 4.11 6.49
CA PHE A 82 2.42 4.10 5.18
C PHE A 82 3.90 4.42 5.31
N PHE A 83 4.73 3.58 4.69
CA PHE A 83 6.18 3.73 4.71
C PHE A 83 6.73 3.89 3.31
N ASP A 84 7.72 4.78 3.13
CA ASP A 84 8.46 4.88 1.89
C ASP A 84 9.30 3.62 1.67
N VAL A 85 9.35 3.15 0.44
CA VAL A 85 10.27 2.11 -0.01
C VAL A 85 10.92 2.60 -1.30
N ARG A 86 12.18 3.03 -1.18
CA ARG A 86 12.96 3.56 -2.31
C ARG A 86 13.97 2.56 -2.86
N SER A 87 14.19 1.47 -2.12
CA SER A 87 15.17 0.44 -2.48
C SER A 87 14.67 -0.94 -2.08
N TYR A 88 14.91 -1.91 -2.94
CA TYR A 88 14.58 -3.30 -2.66
C TYR A 88 15.46 -4.22 -3.50
N ALA A 89 15.65 -5.45 -3.03
CA ALA A 89 16.33 -6.50 -3.77
C ALA A 89 15.31 -7.43 -4.42
N GLY A 90 15.64 -7.96 -5.59
CA GLY A 90 14.77 -8.83 -6.36
C GLY A 90 13.95 -8.07 -7.40
N GLU A 91 13.14 -8.82 -8.13
CA GLU A 91 12.24 -8.24 -9.13
C GLU A 91 10.80 -8.33 -8.62
N VAL A 92 10.05 -7.27 -8.83
CA VAL A 92 8.63 -7.24 -8.44
C VAL A 92 7.85 -8.26 -9.26
N GLU A 93 7.17 -9.18 -8.56
CA GLU A 93 6.29 -10.18 -9.14
C GLU A 93 4.89 -10.01 -8.59
N ASN A 94 3.87 -10.13 -9.44
CA ASN A 94 2.49 -10.15 -8.96
C ASN A 94 2.12 -11.58 -8.54
N ARG A 95 2.03 -11.82 -7.25
CA ARG A 95 1.70 -13.14 -6.70
C ARG A 95 0.26 -13.29 -6.27
N ILE A 96 -0.45 -12.18 -5.98
CA ILE A 96 -1.79 -12.25 -5.38
C ILE A 96 -2.82 -11.27 -5.97
N PHE A 97 -2.38 -10.25 -6.70
CA PHE A 97 -3.27 -9.19 -7.18
C PHE A 97 -3.86 -9.53 -8.55
N ARG A 98 -5.02 -8.95 -8.86
CA ARG A 98 -5.56 -9.02 -10.21
C ARG A 98 -4.62 -8.36 -11.20
N GLU A 99 -4.07 -7.21 -10.81
CA GLU A 99 -3.15 -6.43 -11.63
C GLU A 99 -2.25 -5.60 -10.74
N ILE A 100 -1.01 -5.38 -11.16
CA ILE A 100 -0.12 -4.39 -10.57
C ILE A 100 0.39 -3.49 -11.68
N LEU A 101 0.61 -2.22 -11.34
CA LEU A 101 1.23 -1.29 -12.30
C LEU A 101 1.98 -0.17 -11.60
N TRP A 102 2.93 0.39 -12.34
CA TRP A 102 3.67 1.57 -11.92
C TRP A 102 2.96 2.81 -12.45
N ALA A 103 2.47 3.65 -11.54
CA ALA A 103 1.68 4.82 -11.90
C ALA A 103 2.43 6.11 -11.61
N ILE A 104 2.27 7.09 -12.48
CA ILE A 104 2.73 8.45 -12.22
C ILE A 104 1.83 9.01 -11.10
N PRO A 105 2.38 9.65 -10.05
CA PRO A 105 1.56 10.14 -8.94
C PRO A 105 0.38 11.01 -9.37
N ALA A 106 0.54 11.87 -10.37
CA ALA A 106 -0.54 12.71 -10.88
C ALA A 106 -1.70 11.91 -11.46
N ASP A 107 -1.47 10.65 -11.87
CA ASP A 107 -2.50 9.79 -12.45
C ASP A 107 -3.26 8.97 -11.41
N LEU A 108 -2.81 8.94 -10.15
CA LEU A 108 -3.44 8.11 -9.12
C LEU A 108 -4.94 8.35 -8.97
N PRO A 109 -5.46 9.58 -9.04
CA PRO A 109 -6.91 9.81 -8.93
C PRO A 109 -7.75 9.17 -10.03
N LYS A 110 -7.14 8.70 -11.10
CA LYS A 110 -7.84 8.01 -12.20
C LYS A 110 -8.23 6.58 -11.84
N TYR A 111 -7.66 6.02 -10.78
CA TYR A 111 -7.91 4.65 -10.34
C TYR A 111 -8.88 4.64 -9.17
N ASP A 112 -9.70 3.61 -9.10
CA ASP A 112 -10.72 3.46 -8.07
C ASP A 112 -10.09 2.89 -6.78
N PHE A 113 -9.48 3.77 -5.98
CA PHE A 113 -8.80 3.39 -4.76
C PHE A 113 -9.75 3.07 -3.61
N LEU A 114 -9.26 2.26 -2.66
CA LEU A 114 -9.92 2.06 -1.38
C LEU A 114 -10.20 3.41 -0.73
N GLU A 115 -11.37 3.53 -0.11
CA GLU A 115 -11.81 4.77 0.55
C GLU A 115 -10.77 5.28 1.56
N ALA A 116 -10.18 4.38 2.34
CA ALA A 116 -9.19 4.74 3.34
C ALA A 116 -7.91 5.38 2.75
N ASP A 117 -7.64 5.16 1.46
CA ASP A 117 -6.44 5.68 0.80
C ASP A 117 -6.66 7.01 0.09
N LEU A 118 -7.90 7.49 -0.02
CA LEU A 118 -8.23 8.63 -0.90
C LEU A 118 -7.50 9.92 -0.54
N THR A 119 -7.33 10.23 0.75
CA THR A 119 -6.59 11.43 1.17
C THR A 119 -5.13 11.35 0.75
N LEU A 120 -4.51 10.18 0.97
CA LEU A 120 -3.12 9.96 0.58
C LEU A 120 -2.94 10.02 -0.94
N VAL A 121 -3.86 9.45 -1.69
CA VAL A 121 -3.86 9.51 -3.16
C VAL A 121 -3.88 10.97 -3.62
N ARG A 122 -4.72 11.79 -3.02
CA ARG A 122 -4.81 13.22 -3.35
C ARG A 122 -3.51 13.94 -3.03
N ASP A 123 -2.91 13.66 -1.87
CA ASP A 123 -1.64 14.27 -1.48
C ASP A 123 -0.51 13.89 -2.44
N LEU A 124 -0.44 12.62 -2.81
CA LEU A 124 0.57 12.13 -3.76
C LEU A 124 0.39 12.76 -5.15
N ALA A 125 -0.86 12.87 -5.61
CA ALA A 125 -1.15 13.49 -6.90
C ALA A 125 -0.76 14.97 -6.93
N GLY A 126 -0.77 15.62 -5.77
CA GLY A 126 -0.33 17.01 -5.60
C GLY A 126 1.18 17.18 -5.45
N GLY A 127 1.95 16.10 -5.53
CA GLY A 127 3.40 16.14 -5.46
C GLY A 127 4.00 15.90 -4.07
N LYS A 128 3.18 15.61 -3.06
CA LYS A 128 3.66 15.34 -1.71
C LYS A 128 4.44 14.02 -1.68
N PHE A 129 5.50 13.97 -0.92
CA PHE A 129 6.41 12.81 -0.75
C PHE A 129 7.25 12.45 -1.98
N ALA A 130 7.15 13.18 -3.05
CA ALA A 130 7.92 12.91 -4.26
C ALA A 130 9.44 13.12 -4.09
#